data_8c6f10fe29c3a0b11b58428ff74dea0d
#
_entry.id   8c6f10fe29c3a0b11b58428ff74dea0d
#
_cell.length_a   1.000
_cell.length_b   1.000
_cell.length_c   1.000
_cell.angle_alpha   90.00
_cell.angle_beta   90.00
_cell.angle_gamma   90.00
#
_symmetry.space_group_name_H-M   'P 1'
#
loop_
_entity.id
_entity.type
_entity.pdbx_description
1 polymer ?
#
loop_
_entity_poly.entity_id
_entity_poly.type
_entity_poly.pdbx_seq_one_letter_code
_entity_poly.pdbx_strand_id
1 'polypeptide(L)'
;MEETGKNPIQVAERLFQVIERLAENGPMGIMDLSAQLGFHKSTTHRLVTSLQYMGYIRQDEESLKYALSLKFLEIGGKILEQT
;
A
#
# COMPACT_ATOMS: atom_id res chain seq x y z
N MET A 1 -3.23 23.07 12.45
CA MET A 1 -2.82 22.63 12.06
C MET A 1 -2.55 22.19 11.60
N GLU A 2 -2.55 21.94 11.47
CA GLU A 2 -2.28 21.36 10.89
C GLU A 2 -2.08 20.80 10.30
N GLU A 3 -2.11 20.65 10.29
CA GLU A 3 -1.73 20.06 9.66
C GLU A 3 -1.89 19.48 8.94
N THR A 4 -2.40 19.20 9.08
CA THR A 4 -2.57 18.99 7.69
C THR A 4 -2.17 17.61 7.26
N GLY A 5 -2.57 16.72 6.97
CA GLY A 5 -2.15 15.51 6.38
C GLY A 5 -0.95 14.82 7.04
N LYS A 6 -0.46 15.43 8.08
CA LYS A 6 0.65 14.87 8.83
C LYS A 6 0.20 14.12 10.06
N ASN A 7 -1.08 14.04 10.25
CA ASN A 7 -1.69 13.29 11.33
C ASN A 7 -1.29 11.82 11.22
N PRO A 8 -0.68 11.23 12.25
CA PRO A 8 -0.25 9.82 12.19
C PRO A 8 -1.39 8.85 11.89
N ILE A 9 -2.58 9.13 12.42
CA ILE A 9 -3.74 8.28 12.16
C ILE A 9 -4.12 8.33 10.70
N GLN A 10 -4.11 9.52 10.11
CA GLN A 10 -4.46 9.69 8.70
C GLN A 10 -3.47 8.97 7.79
N VAL A 11 -2.17 9.05 8.13
CA VAL A 11 -1.16 8.35 7.35
C VAL A 11 -1.40 6.85 7.41
N ALA A 12 -1.67 6.33 8.60
CA ALA A 12 -1.94 4.90 8.76
C ALA A 12 -3.14 4.48 7.95
N GLU A 13 -4.22 5.27 7.99
CA GLU A 13 -5.42 4.97 7.21
C GLU A 13 -5.10 4.90 5.72
N ARG A 14 -4.31 5.83 5.23
CA ARG A 14 -3.96 5.87 3.81
C ARG A 14 -3.09 4.70 3.40
N LEU A 15 -2.17 4.28 4.28
CA LEU A 15 -1.35 3.10 4.01
C LEU A 15 -2.22 1.85 3.86
N PHE A 16 -3.20 1.69 4.75
CA PHE A 16 -4.10 0.54 4.67
C PHE A 16 -5.02 0.61 3.46
N GLN A 17 -5.42 1.82 3.04
CA GLN A 17 -6.20 1.97 1.82
C GLN A 17 -5.43 1.49 0.60
N VAL A 18 -4.12 1.78 0.54
CA VAL A 18 -3.27 1.29 -0.53
C VAL A 18 -3.26 -0.24 -0.53
N ILE A 19 -3.04 -0.82 0.66
CA ILE A 19 -3.00 -2.28 0.81
C ILE A 19 -4.31 -2.90 0.33
N GLU A 20 -5.43 -2.34 0.76
CA GLU A 20 -6.74 -2.90 0.41
C GLU A 20 -7.04 -2.81 -1.08
N ARG A 21 -6.63 -1.72 -1.73
CA ARG A 21 -6.83 -1.59 -3.17
C ARG A 21 -6.04 -2.63 -3.94
N LEU A 22 -4.79 -2.83 -3.55
CA LEU A 22 -3.96 -3.84 -4.19
C LEU A 22 -4.48 -5.26 -3.92
N ALA A 23 -5.03 -5.48 -2.73
CA ALA A 23 -5.63 -6.78 -2.42
C ALA A 23 -6.84 -7.07 -3.29
N GLU A 24 -7.69 -6.04 -3.53
CA GLU A 24 -8.91 -6.21 -4.29
C GLU A 24 -8.66 -6.34 -5.79
N ASN A 25 -7.70 -5.57 -6.31
CA ASN A 25 -7.52 -5.45 -7.76
C ASN A 25 -6.32 -6.25 -8.28
N GLY A 26 -5.44 -6.69 -7.41
CA GLY A 26 -4.17 -7.25 -7.84
C GLY A 26 -3.20 -6.14 -8.22
N PRO A 27 -2.15 -6.45 -8.97
CA PRO A 27 -1.12 -5.45 -9.30
C PRO A 27 -1.70 -4.24 -10.00
N MET A 28 -1.24 -3.05 -9.62
CA MET A 28 -1.71 -1.79 -10.19
C MET A 28 -0.55 -0.83 -10.44
N GLY A 29 -0.65 -0.06 -11.51
CA GLY A 29 0.28 1.03 -11.76
C GLY A 29 -0.04 2.22 -10.88
N ILE A 30 0.93 3.14 -10.78
CA ILE A 30 0.80 4.29 -9.88
C ILE A 30 -0.36 5.20 -10.26
N MET A 31 -0.60 5.37 -11.56
CA MET A 31 -1.67 6.27 -12.00
C MET A 31 -3.05 5.72 -11.67
N ASP A 32 -3.25 4.42 -11.93
CA ASP A 32 -4.53 3.79 -11.62
C ASP A 32 -4.78 3.78 -10.11
N LEU A 33 -3.75 3.46 -9.36
CA LEU A 33 -3.86 3.42 -7.90
C LEU A 33 -4.22 4.81 -7.36
N SER A 34 -3.53 5.85 -7.85
CA SER A 34 -3.81 7.22 -7.44
C SER A 34 -5.24 7.62 -7.76
N ALA A 35 -5.71 7.25 -8.95
CA ALA A 35 -7.07 7.58 -9.38
C ALA A 35 -8.11 6.92 -8.48
N GLN A 36 -7.91 5.65 -8.15
CA GLN A 36 -8.87 4.94 -7.30
C GLN A 36 -8.89 5.47 -5.87
N LEU A 37 -7.73 5.88 -5.37
CA LEU A 37 -7.63 6.40 -4.01
C LEU A 37 -8.05 7.88 -3.91
N GLY A 38 -8.03 8.59 -5.04
CA GLY A 38 -8.32 10.02 -5.02
C GLY A 38 -7.17 10.83 -4.44
N PHE A 39 -5.94 10.32 -4.53
CA PHE A 39 -4.74 10.99 -4.03
C PHE A 39 -3.91 11.51 -5.19
N HIS A 40 -3.11 12.53 -4.92
CA HIS A 40 -2.10 12.95 -5.88
C HIS A 40 -1.08 11.84 -6.09
N LYS A 41 -0.51 11.78 -7.28
CA LYS A 41 0.50 10.79 -7.62
C LYS A 41 1.66 10.81 -6.63
N SER A 42 2.10 12.02 -6.25
CA SER A 42 3.23 12.14 -5.32
C SER A 42 2.89 11.56 -3.94
N THR A 43 1.67 11.76 -3.48
CA THR A 43 1.23 11.19 -2.20
C THR A 43 1.19 9.66 -2.29
N THR A 44 0.59 9.14 -3.36
CA THR A 44 0.50 7.69 -3.57
C THR A 44 1.89 7.08 -3.66
N HIS A 45 2.79 7.75 -4.38
CA HIS A 45 4.16 7.25 -4.55
C HIS A 45 4.88 7.15 -3.20
N ARG A 46 4.72 8.16 -2.34
CA ARG A 46 5.35 8.10 -1.02
C ARG A 46 4.79 6.98 -0.17
N LEU A 47 3.48 6.73 -0.28
CA LEU A 47 2.86 5.64 0.48
C LEU A 47 3.36 4.29 0.02
N VAL A 48 3.38 4.04 -1.30
CA VAL A 48 3.87 2.76 -1.81
C VAL A 48 5.35 2.58 -1.55
N THR A 49 6.14 3.65 -1.62
CA THR A 49 7.56 3.58 -1.32
C THR A 49 7.79 3.17 0.14
N SER A 50 7.00 3.73 1.06
CA SER A 50 7.09 3.36 2.46
C SER A 50 6.77 1.89 2.67
N LEU A 51 5.72 1.40 2.01
CA LEU A 51 5.33 -0.01 2.12
C LEU A 51 6.35 -0.93 1.47
N GLN A 52 6.98 -0.48 0.38
CA GLN A 52 8.08 -1.22 -0.25
C GLN A 52 9.26 -1.33 0.71
N TYR A 53 9.61 -0.22 1.32
CA TYR A 53 10.74 -0.18 2.24
C TYR A 53 10.53 -1.17 3.40
N MET A 54 9.30 -1.27 3.87
CA MET A 54 8.98 -2.19 4.96
C MET A 54 8.76 -3.62 4.50
N GLY A 55 8.79 -3.86 3.19
CA GLY A 55 8.67 -5.21 2.63
C GLY A 55 7.25 -5.68 2.37
N TYR A 56 6.26 -4.81 2.45
CA TYR A 56 4.86 -5.20 2.26
C TYR A 56 4.38 -5.11 0.82
N ILE A 57 5.08 -4.32 0.00
CA ILE A 57 4.75 -4.14 -1.41
C ILE A 57 6.00 -4.40 -2.24
N ARG A 58 5.81 -4.98 -3.42
CA ARG A 58 6.87 -5.14 -4.41
C ARG A 58 6.44 -4.49 -5.71
N GLN A 59 7.39 -4.15 -6.55
CA GLN A 59 7.14 -3.58 -7.85
C GLN A 59 7.74 -4.48 -8.92
N ASP A 60 6.95 -4.79 -9.94
CA ASP A 60 7.44 -5.55 -11.08
C ASP A 60 8.33 -4.65 -11.95
N GLU A 61 9.51 -5.13 -12.31
CA GLU A 61 10.49 -4.31 -13.01
C GLU A 61 10.07 -4.00 -14.46
N GLU A 62 9.32 -4.89 -15.08
CA GLU A 62 8.89 -4.68 -16.46
C GLU A 62 7.64 -3.84 -16.56
N SER A 63 6.58 -4.23 -15.84
CA SER A 63 5.31 -3.52 -15.91
C SER A 63 5.27 -2.29 -15.05
N LEU A 64 6.15 -2.20 -14.06
CA LEU A 64 6.20 -1.15 -13.05
C LEU A 64 4.97 -1.13 -12.15
N LYS A 65 4.16 -2.19 -12.20
CA LYS A 65 2.99 -2.29 -11.33
C LYS A 65 3.41 -2.69 -9.92
N TYR A 66 2.68 -2.19 -8.96
CA TYR A 66 2.88 -2.52 -7.56
C TYR A 66 1.94 -3.64 -7.16
N ALA A 67 2.41 -4.52 -6.28
CA ALA A 67 1.62 -5.65 -5.79
C ALA A 67 1.94 -5.91 -4.34
N LEU A 68 1.02 -6.56 -3.64
CA LEU A 68 1.29 -6.97 -2.26
C LEU A 68 2.34 -8.07 -2.26
N SER A 69 3.21 -8.06 -1.25
CA SER A 69 4.25 -9.07 -1.13
C SER A 69 3.74 -10.26 -0.33
N LEU A 70 4.52 -11.35 -0.36
CA LEU A 70 4.19 -12.55 0.40
C LEU A 70 4.29 -12.37 1.90
N LYS A 71 4.81 -11.23 2.35
CA LYS A 71 4.88 -10.93 3.78
C LYS A 71 3.49 -11.01 4.43
N PHE A 72 2.44 -10.67 3.69
CA PHE A 72 1.07 -10.76 4.19
C PHE A 72 0.67 -12.20 4.47
N LEU A 73 1.19 -13.16 3.68
CA LEU A 73 0.92 -14.57 3.95
C LEU A 73 1.59 -15.03 5.22
N GLU A 74 2.79 -14.54 5.50
CA GLU A 74 3.49 -14.87 6.74
C GLU A 74 2.68 -14.42 7.95
N ILE A 75 2.16 -13.21 7.89
CA ILE A 75 1.35 -12.67 8.98
C ILE A 75 0.05 -13.45 9.11
N GLY A 76 -0.61 -13.70 7.98
CA GLY A 76 -1.85 -14.46 7.98
C GLY A 76 -1.67 -15.87 8.50
N GLY A 77 -0.55 -16.51 8.13
CA GLY A 77 -0.24 -17.85 8.62
C GLY A 77 -0.11 -17.90 10.13
N LYS A 78 0.48 -16.87 10.71
CA LYS A 78 0.61 -16.81 12.16
C LYS A 78 -0.73 -16.70 12.86
N ILE A 79 -1.67 -16.00 12.24
CA ILE A 79 -3.02 -15.91 12.78
C ILE A 79 -3.65 -17.29 12.84
N LEU A 80 -3.48 -18.09 11.78
CA LEU A 80 -4.02 -19.44 11.75
C LEU A 80 -3.39 -20.32 12.83
N GLU A 81 -2.09 -20.14 13.10
CA GLU A 81 -1.42 -20.90 14.16
C GLU A 81 -1.96 -20.58 15.54
N GLN A 82 -2.47 -19.37 15.72
CA GLN A 82 -2.96 -18.91 17.02
C GLN A 82 -4.42 -19.25 17.26
N THR A 83 -5.12 -19.72 16.27
CA THR A 83 -6.52 -20.13 16.43
C THR A 83 -6.61 -21.65 16.54
#